data_55cf7f7ed43c96d7f17ef3b2f741df15
#
_entry.id   55cf7f7ed43c96d7f17ef3b2f741df15
#
_cell.length_a   1.000
_cell.length_b   1.000
_cell.length_c   1.000
_cell.angle_alpha   90.00
_cell.angle_beta   90.00
_cell.angle_gamma   90.00
#
_symmetry.space_group_name_H-M   'P 1'
#
loop_
_entity.id
_entity.type
_entity.pdbx_description
1 polymer ?
#
loop_
_entity_poly.entity_id
_entity_poly.type
_entity_poly.pdbx_seq_one_letter_code
_entity_poly.pdbx_strand_id
1 'polypeptide(L)'
;LAPGSEVLDIGCGWGPIALSLALTQPECHVTAIDVNPHARTITRENATRLGLSNVTVAAPDEISESARFDALWSNPPIRIGKSELHAVLTRWIGQLHGTGTAAMVVGKNLGADSLATWLAGQFPTRPVEKVHSSKGFRLLGVGPERPEV
;
A
#
# COMPACT_ATOMS: atom_id res chain seq x y z
N LEU A 1 8.74 6.20 -9.20
CA LEU A 1 9.54 6.04 -7.99
C LEU A 1 11.00 6.41 -8.30
N ALA A 2 11.65 7.09 -7.38
CA ALA A 2 13.08 7.38 -7.49
C ALA A 2 13.90 6.12 -7.12
N PRO A 3 15.13 5.97 -7.64
CA PRO A 3 16.05 4.93 -7.16
C PRO A 3 16.23 5.00 -5.64
N GLY A 4 16.23 3.86 -4.98
CA GLY A 4 16.34 3.77 -3.52
C GLY A 4 15.05 4.02 -2.74
N SER A 5 13.89 4.20 -3.43
CA SER A 5 12.61 4.37 -2.76
C SER A 5 12.22 3.15 -1.94
N GLU A 6 11.69 3.40 -0.74
CA GLU A 6 11.07 2.40 0.14
C GLU A 6 9.56 2.32 -0.16
N VAL A 7 9.10 1.14 -0.56
CA VAL A 7 7.72 0.91 -0.97
C VAL A 7 7.06 -0.12 -0.07
N LEU A 8 5.83 0.13 0.37
CA LEU A 8 5.04 -0.78 1.18
C LEU A 8 3.87 -1.35 0.38
N ASP A 9 3.70 -2.67 0.37
CA ASP A 9 2.52 -3.38 -0.11
C ASP A 9 1.74 -3.98 1.06
N ILE A 10 0.54 -3.47 1.30
CA ILE A 10 -0.33 -3.89 2.42
C ILE A 10 -1.29 -4.97 1.97
N GLY A 11 -1.31 -6.10 2.70
CA GLY A 11 -2.13 -7.25 2.34
C GLY A 11 -1.62 -7.91 1.07
N CYS A 12 -0.33 -8.25 1.05
CA CYS A 12 0.37 -8.66 -0.17
C CYS A 12 -0.15 -9.97 -0.79
N GLY A 13 -0.84 -10.81 -0.03
CA GLY A 13 -1.36 -12.09 -0.51
C GLY A 13 -0.24 -13.01 -1.02
N TRP A 14 -0.32 -13.41 -2.28
CA TRP A 14 0.74 -14.18 -2.96
C TRP A 14 1.82 -13.29 -3.62
N GLY A 15 1.73 -11.98 -3.46
CA GLY A 15 2.73 -11.00 -3.86
C GLY A 15 2.57 -10.32 -5.21
N PRO A 16 1.36 -10.25 -5.83
CA PRO A 16 1.26 -9.74 -7.20
C PRO A 16 1.72 -8.28 -7.34
N ILE A 17 1.39 -7.42 -6.40
CA ILE A 17 1.80 -6.01 -6.42
C ILE A 17 3.28 -5.90 -6.07
N ALA A 18 3.69 -6.42 -4.91
CA ALA A 18 5.08 -6.33 -4.43
C ALA A 18 6.09 -6.89 -5.43
N LEU A 19 5.83 -8.07 -5.98
CA LEU A 19 6.75 -8.72 -6.91
C LEU A 19 6.81 -8.01 -8.26
N SER A 20 5.67 -7.50 -8.76
CA SER A 20 5.64 -6.70 -9.98
C SER A 20 6.42 -5.40 -9.83
N LEU A 21 6.29 -4.73 -8.69
CA LEU A 21 7.06 -3.53 -8.37
C LEU A 21 8.56 -3.83 -8.30
N ALA A 22 8.94 -4.88 -7.57
CA ALA A 22 10.34 -5.26 -7.42
C ALA A 22 11.01 -5.64 -8.75
N LEU A 23 10.26 -6.27 -9.65
CA LEU A 23 10.72 -6.60 -11.01
C LEU A 23 10.91 -5.37 -11.90
N THR A 24 9.96 -4.44 -11.84
CA THR A 24 9.93 -3.27 -12.73
C THR A 24 10.74 -2.09 -12.19
N GLN A 25 11.04 -2.10 -10.89
CA GLN A 25 11.78 -1.05 -10.18
C GLN A 25 12.91 -1.69 -9.35
N PRO A 26 13.93 -2.27 -9.97
CA PRO A 26 14.95 -3.06 -9.27
C PRO A 26 15.80 -2.25 -8.29
N GLU A 27 15.84 -0.93 -8.41
CA GLU A 27 16.53 -0.04 -7.49
C GLU A 27 15.68 0.40 -6.28
N CYS A 28 14.38 0.03 -6.25
CA CYS A 28 13.52 0.26 -5.09
C CYS A 28 13.55 -0.94 -4.16
N HIS A 29 13.31 -0.71 -2.87
CA HIS A 29 13.09 -1.78 -1.90
C HIS A 29 11.59 -1.90 -1.61
N VAL A 30 11.05 -3.12 -1.72
CA VAL A 30 9.63 -3.38 -1.50
C VAL A 30 9.44 -4.20 -0.22
N THR A 31 8.73 -3.64 0.74
CA THR A 31 8.29 -4.34 1.94
C THR A 31 6.85 -4.82 1.74
N ALA A 32 6.67 -6.13 1.67
CA ALA A 32 5.37 -6.77 1.51
C ALA A 32 4.87 -7.28 2.87
N ILE A 33 3.71 -6.83 3.31
CA ILE A 33 3.14 -7.24 4.61
C ILE A 33 1.80 -7.93 4.45
N ASP A 34 1.58 -8.95 5.28
CA ASP A 34 0.30 -9.63 5.40
C ASP A 34 0.16 -10.23 6.81
N VAL A 35 -1.05 -10.22 7.37
CA VAL A 35 -1.36 -10.85 8.65
C VAL A 35 -1.34 -12.38 8.54
N ASN A 36 -1.65 -12.92 7.36
CA ASN A 36 -1.68 -14.34 7.10
C ASN A 36 -0.27 -14.91 6.88
N PRO A 37 0.25 -15.79 7.76
CA PRO A 37 1.58 -16.37 7.61
C PRO A 37 1.73 -17.21 6.34
N HIS A 38 0.65 -17.83 5.86
CA HIS A 38 0.67 -18.60 4.62
C HIS A 38 0.87 -17.69 3.40
N ALA A 39 0.20 -16.54 3.35
CA ALA A 39 0.40 -15.52 2.31
C ALA A 39 1.86 -15.05 2.29
N ARG A 40 2.44 -14.76 3.46
CA ARG A 40 3.85 -14.37 3.56
C ARG A 40 4.81 -15.45 3.04
N THR A 41 4.54 -16.72 3.36
CA THR A 41 5.34 -17.84 2.86
C THR A 41 5.30 -17.91 1.33
N ILE A 42 4.11 -17.84 0.73
CA ILE A 42 3.95 -17.87 -0.74
C ILE A 42 4.66 -16.68 -1.39
N THR A 43 4.54 -15.48 -0.83
CA THR A 43 5.24 -14.30 -1.37
C THR A 43 6.75 -14.47 -1.32
N ARG A 44 7.32 -15.00 -0.22
CA ARG A 44 8.78 -15.30 -0.14
C ARG A 44 9.23 -16.32 -1.18
N GLU A 45 8.47 -17.41 -1.33
CA GLU A 45 8.78 -18.43 -2.33
C GLU A 45 8.75 -17.88 -3.76
N ASN A 46 7.74 -17.06 -4.07
CA ASN A 46 7.63 -16.43 -5.38
C ASN A 46 8.76 -15.43 -5.62
N ALA A 47 9.14 -14.62 -4.62
CA ALA A 47 10.29 -13.72 -4.71
C ALA A 47 11.59 -14.51 -5.00
N THR A 48 11.81 -15.62 -4.31
CA THR A 48 12.96 -16.49 -4.53
C THR A 48 12.96 -17.08 -5.94
N ARG A 49 11.82 -17.59 -6.41
CA ARG A 49 11.69 -18.13 -7.77
C ARG A 49 11.98 -17.11 -8.87
N LEU A 50 11.62 -15.84 -8.62
CA LEU A 50 11.88 -14.74 -9.54
C LEU A 50 13.28 -14.12 -9.38
N GLY A 51 14.09 -14.60 -8.44
CA GLY A 51 15.43 -14.08 -8.18
C GLY A 51 15.46 -12.66 -7.62
N LEU A 52 14.40 -12.24 -6.92
CA LEU A 52 14.28 -10.89 -6.38
C LEU A 52 14.99 -10.78 -5.03
N SER A 53 15.96 -9.87 -4.94
CA SER A 53 16.69 -9.55 -3.70
C SER A 53 16.21 -8.26 -3.02
N ASN A 54 15.34 -7.50 -3.69
CA ASN A 54 14.83 -6.22 -3.23
C ASN A 54 13.42 -6.30 -2.63
N VAL A 55 13.02 -7.47 -2.11
CA VAL A 55 11.73 -7.70 -1.44
C VAL A 55 11.98 -8.20 -0.02
N THR A 56 11.38 -7.52 0.95
CA THR A 56 11.25 -7.99 2.33
C THR A 56 9.80 -8.38 2.60
N VAL A 57 9.56 -9.54 3.21
CA VAL A 57 8.22 -10.00 3.57
C VAL A 57 8.12 -10.12 5.09
N ALA A 58 7.14 -9.45 5.69
CA ALA A 58 7.00 -9.37 7.13
C ALA A 58 5.53 -9.42 7.59
N ALA A 59 5.32 -9.72 8.87
CA ALA A 59 4.05 -9.45 9.52
C ALA A 59 3.94 -7.95 9.86
N PRO A 60 2.72 -7.37 9.94
CA PRO A 60 2.56 -5.96 10.24
C PRO A 60 3.17 -5.49 11.56
N ASP A 61 3.22 -6.35 12.56
CA ASP A 61 3.80 -6.08 13.88
C ASP A 61 5.33 -6.15 13.91
N GLU A 62 5.95 -6.73 12.89
CA GLU A 62 7.41 -6.74 12.72
C GLU A 62 7.95 -5.42 12.14
N ILE A 63 7.07 -4.55 11.62
CA ILE A 63 7.48 -3.25 11.08
C ILE A 63 7.51 -2.20 12.18
N SER A 64 8.66 -1.53 12.31
CA SER A 64 8.82 -0.45 13.29
C SER A 64 7.83 0.70 13.05
N GLU A 65 7.32 1.29 14.12
CA GLU A 65 6.48 2.50 14.06
C GLU A 65 7.26 3.72 13.51
N SER A 66 8.58 3.69 13.62
CA SER A 66 9.45 4.72 13.05
C SER A 66 9.79 4.52 11.58
N ALA A 67 9.44 3.37 10.99
CA ALA A 67 9.64 3.14 9.57
C ALA A 67 8.89 4.17 8.73
N ARG A 68 9.48 4.61 7.63
CA ARG A 68 8.90 5.57 6.70
C ARG A 68 9.03 5.04 5.27
N PHE A 69 8.02 5.34 4.47
CA PHE A 69 7.90 4.87 3.10
C PHE A 69 7.70 6.03 2.12
N ASP A 70 8.25 5.89 0.93
CA ASP A 70 8.06 6.83 -0.18
C ASP A 70 6.76 6.55 -0.94
N ALA A 71 6.35 5.28 -0.95
CA ALA A 71 5.10 4.88 -1.57
C ALA A 71 4.43 3.73 -0.81
N LEU A 72 3.11 3.73 -0.87
CA LEU A 72 2.26 2.65 -0.39
C LEU A 72 1.38 2.18 -1.54
N TRP A 73 1.41 0.88 -1.83
CA TRP A 73 0.54 0.27 -2.80
C TRP A 73 -0.26 -0.83 -2.14
N SER A 74 -1.53 -0.97 -2.49
CA SER A 74 -2.37 -1.97 -1.87
C SER A 74 -3.59 -2.33 -2.70
N ASN A 75 -3.98 -3.57 -2.61
CA ASN A 75 -5.36 -4.01 -2.75
C ASN A 75 -5.87 -4.26 -1.32
N PRO A 76 -6.45 -3.25 -0.66
CA PRO A 76 -6.68 -3.31 0.78
C PRO A 76 -7.69 -4.40 1.16
N PRO A 77 -7.54 -5.03 2.34
CA PRO A 77 -8.41 -6.09 2.81
C PRO A 77 -9.78 -5.54 3.27
N ILE A 78 -10.63 -5.12 2.35
CA ILE A 78 -11.93 -4.47 2.63
C ILE A 78 -12.89 -5.37 3.43
N ARG A 79 -12.71 -6.69 3.34
CA ARG A 79 -13.58 -7.67 4.03
C ARG A 79 -13.37 -7.78 5.53
N ILE A 80 -12.33 -7.16 6.09
CA ILE A 80 -12.07 -7.15 7.55
C ILE A 80 -13.06 -6.25 8.32
N GLY A 81 -13.81 -5.44 7.62
CA GLY A 81 -14.72 -4.46 8.21
C GLY A 81 -14.19 -3.03 8.10
N LYS A 82 -15.13 -2.08 8.14
CA LYS A 82 -14.83 -0.67 7.87
C LYS A 82 -13.91 -0.06 8.93
N SER A 83 -14.16 -0.35 10.21
CA SER A 83 -13.38 0.18 11.33
C SER A 83 -11.93 -0.31 11.30
N GLU A 84 -11.73 -1.61 11.05
CA GLU A 84 -10.40 -2.20 10.98
C GLU A 84 -9.62 -1.73 9.74
N LEU A 85 -10.29 -1.61 8.59
CA LEU A 85 -9.72 -1.03 7.39
C LEU A 85 -9.23 0.41 7.64
N HIS A 86 -10.03 1.23 8.30
CA HIS A 86 -9.68 2.59 8.66
C HIS A 86 -8.45 2.63 9.59
N ALA A 87 -8.39 1.76 10.60
CA ALA A 87 -7.24 1.66 11.50
C ALA A 87 -5.95 1.28 10.75
N VAL A 88 -6.03 0.29 9.86
CA VAL A 88 -4.91 -0.14 9.01
C VAL A 88 -4.41 1.02 8.14
N LEU A 89 -5.30 1.69 7.42
CA LEU A 89 -4.92 2.79 6.53
C LEU A 89 -4.41 4.01 7.30
N THR A 90 -4.98 4.31 8.47
CA THR A 90 -4.48 5.39 9.34
C THR A 90 -3.04 5.13 9.74
N ARG A 91 -2.72 3.91 10.18
CA ARG A 91 -1.36 3.53 10.53
C ARG A 91 -0.40 3.73 9.35
N TRP A 92 -0.69 3.09 8.22
CA TRP A 92 0.30 2.97 7.14
C TRP A 92 0.43 4.24 6.30
N ILE A 93 -0.66 4.98 6.07
CA ILE A 93 -0.57 6.30 5.42
C ILE A 93 0.15 7.28 6.33
N GLY A 94 -0.03 7.16 7.66
CA GLY A 94 0.73 7.94 8.65
C GLY A 94 2.24 7.65 8.66
N GLN A 95 2.66 6.51 8.10
CA GLN A 95 4.09 6.16 7.95
C GLN A 95 4.68 6.55 6.58
N LEU A 96 3.93 7.22 5.72
CA LEU A 96 4.50 7.84 4.52
C LEU A 96 5.35 9.05 4.87
N HIS A 97 6.44 9.25 4.13
CA HIS A 97 7.11 10.54 4.11
C HIS A 97 6.15 11.66 3.67
N GLY A 98 6.42 12.93 4.01
CA GLY A 98 5.61 14.06 3.58
C GLY A 98 5.44 14.13 2.05
N THR A 99 6.48 13.76 1.31
CA THR A 99 6.46 13.64 -0.17
C THR A 99 5.90 12.31 -0.67
N GLY A 100 5.65 11.35 0.20
CA GLY A 100 5.21 10.01 -0.15
C GLY A 100 3.77 9.97 -0.64
N THR A 101 3.44 8.94 -1.41
CA THR A 101 2.13 8.75 -2.04
C THR A 101 1.56 7.37 -1.75
N ALA A 102 0.24 7.23 -1.83
CA ALA A 102 -0.42 5.93 -1.78
C ALA A 102 -1.30 5.70 -3.01
N ALA A 103 -1.36 4.43 -3.45
CA ALA A 103 -2.25 3.98 -4.50
C ALA A 103 -2.97 2.70 -4.07
N MET A 104 -4.30 2.69 -4.15
CA MET A 104 -5.13 1.57 -3.70
C MET A 104 -6.13 1.17 -4.76
N VAL A 105 -6.21 -0.13 -5.03
CA VAL A 105 -7.22 -0.71 -5.93
C VAL A 105 -8.42 -1.17 -5.11
N VAL A 106 -9.59 -0.58 -5.34
CA VAL A 106 -10.82 -0.84 -4.58
C VAL A 106 -11.97 -1.15 -5.52
N GLY A 107 -12.72 -2.22 -5.23
CA GLY A 107 -13.96 -2.51 -5.96
C GLY A 107 -15.00 -1.40 -5.78
N LYS A 108 -15.65 -0.97 -6.86
CA LYS A 108 -16.70 0.06 -6.81
C LYS A 108 -17.82 -0.33 -5.84
N ASN A 109 -18.24 -1.60 -5.90
CA ASN A 109 -19.29 -2.14 -5.05
C ASN A 109 -18.84 -2.42 -3.61
N LEU A 110 -17.55 -2.23 -3.31
CA LEU A 110 -16.95 -2.43 -2.00
C LEU A 110 -16.68 -1.10 -1.27
N GLY A 111 -17.31 -0.01 -1.69
CA GLY A 111 -17.27 1.25 -0.98
C GLY A 111 -16.11 2.18 -1.36
N ALA A 112 -15.62 2.09 -2.60
CA ALA A 112 -14.53 2.95 -3.08
C ALA A 112 -14.81 4.45 -2.89
N ASP A 113 -16.05 4.91 -3.12
CA ASP A 113 -16.43 6.32 -2.96
C ASP A 113 -16.46 6.74 -1.50
N SER A 114 -16.99 5.90 -0.61
CA SER A 114 -17.00 6.20 0.83
C SER A 114 -15.60 6.17 1.43
N LEU A 115 -14.73 5.28 0.94
CA LEU A 115 -13.33 5.23 1.34
C LEU A 115 -12.58 6.50 0.91
N ALA A 116 -12.79 6.98 -0.31
CA ALA A 116 -12.18 8.22 -0.79
C ALA A 116 -12.60 9.43 0.07
N THR A 117 -13.89 9.52 0.40
CA THR A 117 -14.41 10.58 1.28
C THR A 117 -13.80 10.50 2.69
N TRP A 118 -13.70 9.32 3.26
CA TRP A 118 -13.08 9.11 4.56
C TRP A 118 -11.60 9.47 4.56
N LEU A 119 -10.84 9.03 3.54
CA LEU A 119 -9.42 9.36 3.40
C LEU A 119 -9.20 10.88 3.33
N ALA A 120 -10.00 11.60 2.56
CA ALA A 120 -9.91 13.04 2.46
C ALA A 120 -10.17 13.76 3.80
N GLY A 121 -11.08 13.23 4.61
CA GLY A 121 -11.35 13.75 5.97
C GLY A 121 -10.27 13.37 6.98
N GLN A 122 -9.71 12.17 6.88
CA GLN A 122 -8.67 11.68 7.80
C GLN A 122 -7.31 12.34 7.55
N PHE A 123 -6.99 12.63 6.29
CA PHE A 123 -5.72 13.21 5.87
C PHE A 123 -5.93 14.53 5.11
N PRO A 124 -6.38 15.59 5.79
CA PRO A 124 -6.80 16.83 5.12
C PRO A 124 -5.66 17.55 4.39
N THR A 125 -4.41 17.30 4.79
CA THR A 125 -3.22 17.85 4.13
C THR A 125 -2.81 17.09 2.87
N ARG A 126 -3.38 15.89 2.63
CA ARG A 126 -3.07 15.07 1.46
C ARG A 126 -4.22 15.08 0.46
N PRO A 127 -3.98 15.40 -0.81
CA PRO A 127 -5.02 15.28 -1.84
C PRO A 127 -5.41 13.81 -2.04
N VAL A 128 -6.71 13.56 -2.11
CA VAL A 128 -7.27 12.23 -2.42
C VAL A 128 -7.96 12.30 -3.78
N GLU A 129 -7.56 11.43 -4.69
CA GLU A 129 -8.03 11.44 -6.07
C GLU A 129 -8.51 10.06 -6.51
N LYS A 130 -9.53 10.04 -7.38
CA LYS A 130 -9.95 8.86 -8.13
C LYS A 130 -9.18 8.85 -9.44
N VAL A 131 -8.00 8.20 -9.43
CA VAL A 131 -7.03 8.25 -10.53
C VAL A 131 -7.54 7.52 -11.78
N HIS A 132 -8.17 6.36 -11.57
CA HIS A 132 -8.65 5.53 -12.69
C HIS A 132 -9.85 4.68 -12.28
N SER A 133 -10.64 4.28 -13.28
CA SER A 133 -11.78 3.39 -13.10
C SER A 133 -11.86 2.40 -14.27
N SER A 134 -11.79 1.11 -13.98
CA SER A 134 -11.87 0.05 -15.00
C SER A 134 -12.51 -1.21 -14.43
N LYS A 135 -13.34 -1.88 -15.24
CA LYS A 135 -13.91 -3.22 -14.95
C LYS A 135 -14.46 -3.41 -13.52
N GLY A 136 -15.13 -2.39 -12.98
CA GLY A 136 -15.71 -2.47 -11.62
C GLY A 136 -14.74 -2.12 -10.47
N PHE A 137 -13.50 -1.74 -10.78
CA PHE A 137 -12.51 -1.27 -9.81
C PHE A 137 -12.25 0.22 -9.96
N ARG A 138 -11.81 0.84 -8.88
CA ARG A 138 -11.24 2.18 -8.84
C ARG A 138 -9.83 2.17 -8.29
N LEU A 139 -8.96 2.95 -8.89
CA LEU A 139 -7.66 3.29 -8.34
C LEU A 139 -7.83 4.61 -7.57
N LEU A 140 -7.64 4.54 -6.25
CA LEU A 140 -7.61 5.71 -5.38
C LEU A 140 -6.17 6.10 -5.13
N GLY A 141 -5.86 7.38 -5.31
CA GLY A 141 -4.56 7.97 -4.99
C GLY A 141 -4.65 8.87 -3.77
N VAL A 142 -3.62 8.80 -2.91
CA VAL A 142 -3.36 9.77 -1.84
C VAL A 142 -2.02 10.43 -2.17
N GLY A 143 -2.05 11.72 -2.40
CA GLY A 143 -0.88 12.48 -2.81
C GLY A 143 0.04 12.88 -1.65
N PRO A 144 1.12 13.60 -1.96
CA PRO A 144 2.02 14.16 -0.97
C PRO A 144 1.34 15.22 -0.11
N GLU A 145 1.90 15.46 1.07
CA GLU A 145 1.43 16.53 1.94
C GLU A 145 1.57 17.90 1.25
N ARG A 146 0.52 18.68 1.33
CA ARG A 146 0.57 20.09 0.92
C ARG A 146 1.10 20.90 2.08
N PRO A 147 2.00 21.87 1.85
CA PRO A 147 2.38 22.79 2.91
C PRO A 147 1.14 23.50 3.44
N GLU A 148 1.07 23.64 4.76
CA GLU A 148 0.06 24.50 5.37
C GLU A 148 0.25 25.94 4.85
N VAL A 149 -0.83 26.50 4.33
CA VAL A 149 -0.87 27.89 3.83
C VAL A 149 -1.07 28.83 4.99
#